data_eb35a7c1bd58942675ee3cf37e394695
#
_entry.id   eb35a7c1bd58942675ee3cf37e394695
#
_cell.length_a   1.000
_cell.length_b   1.000
_cell.length_c   1.000
_cell.angle_alpha   90.00
_cell.angle_beta   90.00
_cell.angle_gamma   90.00
#
_symmetry.space_group_name_H-M   'P 1'
#
loop_
_entity.id
_entity.type
_entity.pdbx_description
1 polymer ?
#
loop_
_entity_poly.entity_id
_entity_poly.type
_entity_poly.pdbx_seq_one_letter_code
_entity_poly.pdbx_strand_id
1 'polypeptide(L)'
;VIKDADGKAVTSEAEITPETADGKVDVDFIFDGSNLAGKTIVMFEEIRYEDKLVGVHADINDEAQTIYVPAIATEALDEVTGIHLSNAGDDVKVKDTVTYKNLIQGLTYRVAGTVMDKDTKKPLQNGGKDITAEAVFTPETADGTVDVEFTFSAKEFAGKTMVLFEKLYLVKNADNADANPDDTSSKDKTPDDTQKASESENTQNKTDNTSNKVEVDNENNNPADNSEVKEVLIAVHEDYSDENQTICVPQIKTTAKDAKSGTSMFYAEKSAKIVDTVSYRNLVPGKKYKVVGTAVDKSNGAPVIANGNNVTAEAEFVAKEATGKVDVVF
;
A
#
# COMPACT_ATOMS: atom_id res chain seq x y z
N VAL A 1 31.13 -9.50 -1.20
CA VAL A 1 31.07 -9.80 -2.64
C VAL A 1 29.80 -10.55 -2.93
N ILE A 2 29.04 -10.10 -3.94
CA ILE A 2 27.85 -10.77 -4.44
C ILE A 2 28.29 -12.07 -5.12
N LYS A 3 27.53 -13.14 -4.88
CA LYS A 3 27.81 -14.46 -5.44
C LYS A 3 26.65 -14.90 -6.34
N ASP A 4 26.99 -15.59 -7.42
CA ASP A 4 26.05 -16.28 -8.28
C ASP A 4 25.45 -17.54 -7.63
N ALA A 5 24.60 -18.25 -8.36
CA ALA A 5 23.97 -19.49 -7.90
C ALA A 5 24.98 -20.61 -7.57
N ASP A 6 26.15 -20.58 -8.18
CA ASP A 6 27.24 -21.54 -7.95
C ASP A 6 28.17 -21.13 -6.82
N GLY A 7 27.91 -19.98 -6.15
CA GLY A 7 28.69 -19.45 -5.05
C GLY A 7 29.99 -18.75 -5.47
N LYS A 8 30.17 -18.46 -6.76
CA LYS A 8 31.29 -17.67 -7.28
C LYS A 8 30.97 -16.18 -7.18
N ALA A 9 32.02 -15.37 -7.05
CA ALA A 9 31.88 -13.92 -7.13
C ALA A 9 31.31 -13.50 -8.48
N VAL A 10 30.34 -12.59 -8.48
CA VAL A 10 29.86 -11.96 -9.70
C VAL A 10 30.93 -10.99 -10.18
N THR A 11 31.45 -11.24 -11.38
CA THR A 11 32.45 -10.41 -12.07
C THR A 11 32.01 -10.20 -13.51
N SER A 12 32.47 -9.11 -14.09
CA SER A 12 32.27 -8.79 -15.51
C SER A 12 33.54 -8.20 -16.08
N GLU A 13 33.76 -8.36 -17.38
CA GLU A 13 34.96 -7.87 -18.07
C GLU A 13 34.55 -7.18 -19.38
N ALA A 14 35.28 -6.11 -19.72
CA ALA A 14 35.21 -5.46 -21.01
C ALA A 14 36.64 -5.24 -21.55
N GLU A 15 36.90 -5.67 -22.79
CA GLU A 15 38.18 -5.41 -23.45
C GLU A 15 38.10 -4.08 -24.20
N ILE A 16 39.11 -3.23 -24.03
CA ILE A 16 39.16 -1.92 -24.66
C ILE A 16 40.49 -1.71 -25.38
N THR A 17 40.45 -1.04 -26.52
CA THR A 17 41.61 -0.47 -27.18
C THR A 17 41.40 1.05 -27.26
N PRO A 18 41.98 1.84 -26.35
CA PRO A 18 41.71 3.28 -26.31
C PRO A 18 42.29 3.96 -27.55
N GLU A 19 41.49 4.81 -28.18
CA GLU A 19 41.94 5.67 -29.30
C GLU A 19 42.57 6.97 -28.81
N THR A 20 42.27 7.37 -27.58
CA THR A 20 42.79 8.59 -26.93
C THR A 20 43.23 8.26 -25.51
N ALA A 21 44.01 9.19 -24.90
CA ALA A 21 44.46 9.00 -23.52
C ALA A 21 43.34 9.02 -22.49
N ASP A 22 42.23 9.69 -22.80
CA ASP A 22 41.06 9.80 -21.96
C ASP A 22 39.86 9.17 -22.69
N GLY A 23 39.01 8.44 -21.94
CA GLY A 23 37.83 7.78 -22.51
C GLY A 23 36.94 7.15 -21.44
N LYS A 24 35.84 6.55 -21.88
CA LYS A 24 34.89 5.80 -21.04
C LYS A 24 34.68 4.41 -21.64
N VAL A 25 34.41 3.46 -20.77
CA VAL A 25 33.97 2.10 -21.13
C VAL A 25 32.88 1.69 -20.19
N ASP A 26 31.86 1.05 -20.70
CA ASP A 26 30.77 0.48 -19.89
C ASP A 26 31.11 -0.98 -19.59
N VAL A 27 30.88 -1.39 -18.34
CA VAL A 27 31.02 -2.77 -17.89
C VAL A 27 29.68 -3.24 -17.34
N ASP A 28 29.03 -4.18 -18.03
CA ASP A 28 27.71 -4.70 -17.69
C ASP A 28 27.81 -5.85 -16.69
N PHE A 29 27.17 -5.70 -15.53
CA PHE A 29 27.02 -6.75 -14.53
C PHE A 29 25.62 -7.36 -14.60
N ILE A 30 25.53 -8.67 -14.83
CA ILE A 30 24.25 -9.41 -14.87
C ILE A 30 24.26 -10.45 -13.77
N PHE A 31 23.33 -10.36 -12.82
CA PHE A 31 23.22 -11.27 -11.70
C PHE A 31 21.79 -11.35 -11.14
N ASP A 32 21.52 -12.39 -10.33
CA ASP A 32 20.27 -12.49 -9.57
C ASP A 32 20.29 -11.56 -8.36
N GLY A 33 19.51 -10.48 -8.43
CA GLY A 33 19.34 -9.49 -7.38
C GLY A 33 18.25 -9.81 -6.35
N SER A 34 17.51 -10.91 -6.48
CA SER A 34 16.33 -11.22 -5.65
C SER A 34 16.60 -11.23 -4.13
N ASN A 35 17.83 -11.61 -3.72
CA ASN A 35 18.25 -11.65 -2.33
C ASN A 35 18.95 -10.37 -1.83
N LEU A 36 18.92 -9.32 -2.61
CA LEU A 36 19.56 -8.04 -2.31
C LEU A 36 18.63 -6.99 -1.74
N ALA A 37 17.33 -7.25 -1.67
CA ALA A 37 16.35 -6.31 -1.13
C ALA A 37 16.81 -5.77 0.25
N GLY A 38 16.81 -4.44 0.39
CA GLY A 38 17.28 -3.72 1.57
C GLY A 38 18.80 -3.63 1.72
N LYS A 39 19.58 -4.01 0.69
CA LYS A 39 21.06 -3.92 0.71
C LYS A 39 21.54 -2.77 -0.17
N THR A 40 22.69 -2.24 0.22
CA THR A 40 23.45 -1.30 -0.60
C THR A 40 24.68 -2.03 -1.14
N ILE A 41 24.97 -1.88 -2.42
CA ILE A 41 26.11 -2.50 -3.09
C ILE A 41 27.00 -1.42 -3.71
N VAL A 42 28.29 -1.65 -3.73
CA VAL A 42 29.28 -0.76 -4.36
C VAL A 42 30.03 -1.56 -5.40
N MET A 43 30.14 -1.00 -6.59
CA MET A 43 30.88 -1.61 -7.69
C MET A 43 32.35 -1.25 -7.60
N PHE A 44 33.24 -2.22 -7.81
CA PHE A 44 34.68 -2.04 -7.78
C PHE A 44 35.27 -2.48 -9.12
N GLU A 45 36.12 -1.68 -9.72
CA GLU A 45 36.72 -1.92 -11.03
C GLU A 45 38.25 -1.90 -10.95
N GLU A 46 38.87 -2.66 -11.83
CA GLU A 46 40.30 -2.67 -12.06
C GLU A 46 40.61 -2.69 -13.55
N ILE A 47 41.68 -2.00 -13.94
CA ILE A 47 42.20 -2.05 -15.31
C ILE A 47 43.46 -2.88 -15.34
N ARG A 48 43.55 -3.82 -16.27
CA ARG A 48 44.72 -4.69 -16.48
C ARG A 48 45.29 -4.51 -17.86
N TYR A 49 46.59 -4.54 -17.95
CA TYR A 49 47.36 -4.60 -19.20
C TYR A 49 48.25 -5.84 -19.14
N GLU A 50 48.12 -6.77 -20.08
CA GLU A 50 48.85 -8.08 -20.07
C GLU A 50 48.76 -8.76 -18.67
N ASP A 51 47.55 -8.90 -18.15
CA ASP A 51 47.27 -9.47 -16.80
C ASP A 51 47.86 -8.74 -15.59
N LYS A 52 48.54 -7.60 -15.81
CA LYS A 52 49.08 -6.77 -14.74
C LYS A 52 48.09 -5.68 -14.36
N LEU A 53 47.84 -5.55 -13.07
CA LEU A 53 47.01 -4.43 -12.53
C LEU A 53 47.74 -3.10 -12.83
N VAL A 54 47.05 -2.20 -13.56
CA VAL A 54 47.57 -0.87 -13.91
C VAL A 54 46.72 0.26 -13.36
N GLY A 55 45.47 -0.02 -12.96
CA GLY A 55 44.56 0.92 -12.31
C GLY A 55 43.52 0.20 -11.49
N VAL A 56 43.05 0.83 -10.41
CA VAL A 56 41.98 0.30 -9.54
C VAL A 56 41.13 1.43 -9.01
N HIS A 57 39.81 1.22 -9.00
CA HIS A 57 38.86 2.01 -8.28
C HIS A 57 38.06 1.07 -7.35
N ALA A 58 38.30 1.17 -6.03
CA ALA A 58 37.75 0.26 -5.02
C ALA A 58 37.52 1.00 -3.70
N ASP A 59 36.79 2.12 -3.76
CA ASP A 59 36.40 2.87 -2.57
C ASP A 59 34.98 2.46 -2.14
N ILE A 60 34.86 1.85 -0.96
CA ILE A 60 33.59 1.41 -0.40
C ILE A 60 32.63 2.57 -0.07
N ASN A 61 33.13 3.78 0.01
CA ASN A 61 32.37 4.99 0.31
C ASN A 61 32.07 5.84 -0.92
N ASP A 62 32.38 5.34 -2.12
CA ASP A 62 32.10 6.08 -3.34
C ASP A 62 30.60 6.06 -3.68
N GLU A 63 29.93 7.18 -3.51
CA GLU A 63 28.50 7.34 -3.81
C GLU A 63 28.20 7.16 -5.30
N ALA A 64 29.12 7.54 -6.20
CA ALA A 64 28.93 7.38 -7.65
C ALA A 64 28.93 5.92 -8.09
N GLN A 65 29.51 5.02 -7.31
CA GLN A 65 29.55 3.57 -7.53
C GLN A 65 28.55 2.80 -6.67
N THR A 66 27.75 3.51 -5.89
CA THR A 66 26.81 2.91 -4.95
C THR A 66 25.46 2.69 -5.61
N ILE A 67 24.93 1.47 -5.50
CA ILE A 67 23.60 1.07 -5.96
C ILE A 67 22.76 0.68 -4.74
N TYR A 68 21.64 1.35 -4.58
CA TYR A 68 20.66 1.08 -3.53
C TYR A 68 19.62 0.08 -4.03
N VAL A 69 19.39 -1.00 -3.28
CA VAL A 69 18.34 -1.97 -3.57
C VAL A 69 17.21 -1.79 -2.55
N PRO A 70 16.11 -1.12 -2.91
CA PRO A 70 15.01 -0.88 -2.00
C PRO A 70 14.35 -2.15 -1.48
N ALA A 71 13.72 -2.04 -0.30
CA ALA A 71 12.82 -3.05 0.23
C ALA A 71 11.62 -2.39 0.88
N ILE A 72 10.47 -3.07 0.85
CA ILE A 72 9.28 -2.69 1.61
C ILE A 72 8.77 -3.87 2.45
N ALA A 73 8.19 -3.53 3.61
CA ALA A 73 7.41 -4.41 4.46
C ALA A 73 6.21 -3.61 4.97
N THR A 74 5.09 -4.26 5.24
CA THR A 74 3.84 -3.53 5.50
C THR A 74 3.06 -4.12 6.66
N GLU A 75 2.20 -3.32 7.28
CA GLU A 75 1.26 -3.73 8.32
C GLU A 75 -0.09 -3.04 8.11
N ALA A 76 -1.12 -3.82 7.79
CA ALA A 76 -2.47 -3.34 7.54
C ALA A 76 -3.37 -3.50 8.76
N LEU A 77 -3.98 -2.42 9.22
CA LEU A 77 -4.90 -2.40 10.36
C LEU A 77 -6.21 -1.70 9.99
N ASP A 78 -7.33 -2.25 10.44
CA ASP A 78 -8.61 -1.53 10.40
C ASP A 78 -8.58 -0.38 11.40
N GLU A 79 -8.93 0.83 10.97
CA GLU A 79 -8.82 2.04 11.82
C GLU A 79 -9.76 2.04 13.02
N VAL A 80 -10.91 1.36 12.93
CA VAL A 80 -11.90 1.32 14.01
C VAL A 80 -11.51 0.32 15.07
N THR A 81 -11.06 -0.86 14.69
CA THR A 81 -10.72 -1.95 15.62
C THR A 81 -9.28 -1.89 16.09
N GLY A 82 -8.38 -1.26 15.34
CA GLY A 82 -6.93 -1.22 15.56
C GLY A 82 -6.25 -2.59 15.43
N ILE A 83 -6.89 -3.55 14.77
CA ILE A 83 -6.36 -4.91 14.56
C ILE A 83 -6.71 -5.41 13.15
N HIS A 84 -6.26 -6.62 12.81
CA HIS A 84 -6.54 -7.30 11.53
C HIS A 84 -8.00 -7.82 11.40
N LEU A 85 -8.95 -7.07 11.90
CA LEU A 85 -10.37 -7.43 11.92
C LEU A 85 -11.20 -6.22 11.52
N SER A 86 -11.83 -6.28 10.37
CA SER A 86 -12.73 -5.23 9.88
C SER A 86 -14.19 -5.60 10.11
N ASN A 87 -15.07 -4.60 10.14
CA ASN A 87 -16.51 -4.84 10.12
C ASN A 87 -17.01 -5.08 8.68
N ALA A 88 -18.22 -5.61 8.51
CA ALA A 88 -18.88 -5.77 7.21
C ALA A 88 -19.77 -4.54 6.91
N GLY A 89 -19.26 -3.34 7.11
CA GLY A 89 -19.97 -2.06 6.95
C GLY A 89 -19.79 -1.40 5.59
N ASP A 90 -20.36 -0.19 5.45
CA ASP A 90 -20.27 0.59 4.21
C ASP A 90 -18.96 1.36 4.08
N ASP A 91 -18.47 1.93 5.17
CA ASP A 91 -17.30 2.81 5.18
C ASP A 91 -16.19 2.19 6.03
N VAL A 92 -15.62 1.11 5.51
CA VAL A 92 -14.46 0.48 6.12
C VAL A 92 -13.21 1.24 5.72
N LYS A 93 -12.39 1.57 6.70
CA LYS A 93 -11.09 2.18 6.52
C LYS A 93 -9.99 1.26 7.02
N VAL A 94 -9.10 0.90 6.12
CA VAL A 94 -7.89 0.13 6.43
C VAL A 94 -6.69 1.01 6.14
N LYS A 95 -5.85 1.17 7.14
CA LYS A 95 -4.57 1.84 7.00
C LYS A 95 -3.48 0.79 6.88
N ASP A 96 -2.72 0.86 5.80
CA ASP A 96 -1.53 0.05 5.60
C ASP A 96 -0.28 0.92 5.76
N THR A 97 0.51 0.61 6.79
CA THR A 97 1.77 1.30 7.05
C THR A 97 2.89 0.58 6.34
N VAL A 98 3.38 1.17 5.28
CA VAL A 98 4.49 0.67 4.46
C VAL A 98 5.81 1.15 5.04
N THR A 99 6.62 0.24 5.55
CA THR A 99 8.00 0.50 5.97
C THR A 99 8.92 0.32 4.77
N TYR A 100 9.66 1.36 4.41
CA TYR A 100 10.62 1.32 3.31
C TYR A 100 12.08 1.37 3.81
N LYS A 101 12.99 0.83 3.01
CA LYS A 101 14.44 0.85 3.24
C LYS A 101 15.21 1.17 1.97
N ASN A 102 16.35 1.83 2.13
CA ASN A 102 17.30 2.18 1.07
C ASN A 102 16.71 3.06 -0.04
N LEU A 103 15.83 3.99 0.29
CA LEU A 103 15.39 5.00 -0.68
C LEU A 103 16.39 6.16 -0.75
N ILE A 104 16.52 6.76 -1.91
CA ILE A 104 17.31 7.96 -2.11
C ILE A 104 16.48 9.16 -1.68
N GLN A 105 17.03 9.97 -0.77
CA GLN A 105 16.37 11.17 -0.25
C GLN A 105 16.14 12.19 -1.37
N GLY A 106 15.03 12.93 -1.29
CA GLY A 106 14.70 13.99 -2.25
C GLY A 106 14.11 13.51 -3.56
N LEU A 107 14.13 12.20 -3.86
CA LEU A 107 13.42 11.65 -5.00
C LEU A 107 11.94 11.41 -4.65
N THR A 108 11.08 11.42 -5.64
CA THR A 108 9.65 11.17 -5.47
C THR A 108 9.34 9.69 -5.71
N TYR A 109 8.55 9.13 -4.82
CA TYR A 109 8.09 7.73 -4.88
C TYR A 109 6.58 7.64 -4.80
N ARG A 110 6.01 6.57 -5.36
CA ARG A 110 4.59 6.23 -5.23
C ARG A 110 4.45 4.79 -4.77
N VAL A 111 3.71 4.58 -3.69
CA VAL A 111 3.20 3.27 -3.29
C VAL A 111 1.82 3.10 -3.86
N ALA A 112 1.57 1.99 -4.54
CA ALA A 112 0.26 1.58 -5.02
C ALA A 112 -0.16 0.29 -4.34
N GLY A 113 -1.28 0.34 -3.64
CA GLY A 113 -1.84 -0.79 -2.91
C GLY A 113 -3.08 -1.37 -3.59
N THR A 114 -3.29 -2.68 -3.46
CA THR A 114 -4.45 -3.42 -4.00
C THR A 114 -4.96 -4.41 -2.97
N VAL A 115 -6.28 -4.42 -2.72
CA VAL A 115 -6.91 -5.39 -1.83
C VAL A 115 -7.23 -6.67 -2.57
N MET A 116 -6.66 -7.79 -2.13
CA MET A 116 -6.79 -9.10 -2.74
C MET A 116 -7.68 -10.02 -1.90
N ASP A 117 -8.48 -10.86 -2.53
CA ASP A 117 -9.20 -11.97 -1.87
C ASP A 117 -8.21 -13.13 -1.63
N LYS A 118 -8.00 -13.51 -0.36
CA LYS A 118 -7.04 -14.56 0.02
C LYS A 118 -7.38 -15.92 -0.58
N ASP A 119 -8.66 -16.23 -0.76
CA ASP A 119 -9.11 -17.54 -1.25
C ASP A 119 -9.03 -17.63 -2.77
N THR A 120 -9.53 -16.60 -3.49
CA THR A 120 -9.61 -16.62 -4.96
C THR A 120 -8.35 -16.11 -5.65
N LYS A 121 -7.46 -15.45 -4.91
CA LYS A 121 -6.23 -14.82 -5.44
C LYS A 121 -6.51 -13.75 -6.52
N LYS A 122 -7.64 -13.07 -6.40
CA LYS A 122 -8.05 -12.00 -7.32
C LYS A 122 -8.26 -10.70 -6.55
N PRO A 123 -8.12 -9.55 -7.22
CA PRO A 123 -8.51 -8.28 -6.62
C PRO A 123 -9.96 -8.30 -6.15
N LEU A 124 -10.22 -7.73 -4.97
CA LEU A 124 -11.57 -7.45 -4.51
C LEU A 124 -12.09 -6.19 -5.19
N GLN A 125 -13.38 -6.19 -5.49
CA GLN A 125 -14.02 -5.12 -6.25
C GLN A 125 -15.18 -4.50 -5.49
N ASN A 126 -15.29 -3.17 -5.53
CA ASN A 126 -16.50 -2.44 -5.19
C ASN A 126 -17.10 -1.85 -6.46
N GLY A 127 -18.36 -2.19 -6.74
CA GLY A 127 -19.06 -1.69 -7.94
C GLY A 127 -18.33 -2.03 -9.25
N GLY A 128 -17.64 -3.17 -9.33
CA GLY A 128 -16.92 -3.62 -10.52
C GLY A 128 -15.55 -2.97 -10.74
N LYS A 129 -15.05 -2.19 -9.79
CA LYS A 129 -13.69 -1.64 -9.80
C LYS A 129 -12.85 -2.25 -8.69
N ASP A 130 -11.61 -2.55 -8.99
CA ASP A 130 -10.66 -3.05 -8.00
C ASP A 130 -10.52 -2.04 -6.85
N ILE A 131 -10.40 -2.55 -5.62
CA ILE A 131 -10.16 -1.72 -4.44
C ILE A 131 -8.66 -1.46 -4.38
N THR A 132 -8.30 -0.22 -4.68
CA THR A 132 -6.91 0.25 -4.72
C THR A 132 -6.78 1.55 -3.92
N ALA A 133 -5.57 1.81 -3.45
CA ALA A 133 -5.18 3.08 -2.86
C ALA A 133 -3.74 3.39 -3.22
N GLU A 134 -3.33 4.64 -3.09
CA GLU A 134 -1.96 5.04 -3.37
C GLU A 134 -1.51 6.19 -2.46
N ALA A 135 -0.20 6.28 -2.26
CA ALA A 135 0.45 7.40 -1.59
C ALA A 135 1.69 7.82 -2.39
N VAL A 136 1.82 9.14 -2.62
CA VAL A 136 3.00 9.75 -3.25
C VAL A 136 3.76 10.50 -2.18
N PHE A 137 5.08 10.29 -2.09
CA PHE A 137 5.90 10.88 -1.05
C PHE A 137 7.35 11.11 -1.49
N THR A 138 8.03 11.99 -0.76
CA THR A 138 9.47 12.25 -0.91
C THR A 138 10.11 11.96 0.45
N PRO A 139 10.94 10.91 0.58
CA PRO A 139 11.53 10.53 1.85
C PRO A 139 12.56 11.55 2.35
N GLU A 140 12.51 11.86 3.64
CA GLU A 140 13.52 12.68 4.32
C GLU A 140 14.72 11.84 4.79
N THR A 141 14.53 10.53 4.92
CA THR A 141 15.55 9.56 5.32
C THR A 141 15.50 8.32 4.42
N ALA A 142 16.62 7.62 4.26
CA ALA A 142 16.69 6.42 3.43
C ALA A 142 15.75 5.30 3.90
N ASP A 143 15.49 5.25 5.20
CA ASP A 143 14.56 4.31 5.84
C ASP A 143 13.45 5.08 6.54
N GLY A 144 12.20 4.60 6.46
CA GLY A 144 11.06 5.25 7.07
C GLY A 144 9.75 4.54 6.81
N THR A 145 8.64 5.27 6.95
CA THR A 145 7.30 4.74 6.73
C THR A 145 6.44 5.71 5.93
N VAL A 146 5.46 5.16 5.21
CA VAL A 146 4.38 5.91 4.54
C VAL A 146 3.08 5.13 4.72
N ASP A 147 1.98 5.84 4.98
CA ASP A 147 0.66 5.21 5.14
C ASP A 147 -0.09 5.23 3.81
N VAL A 148 -0.72 4.10 3.47
CA VAL A 148 -1.65 3.95 2.35
C VAL A 148 -3.04 3.68 2.94
N GLU A 149 -4.01 4.56 2.66
CA GLU A 149 -5.35 4.50 3.25
C GLU A 149 -6.37 3.96 2.25
N PHE A 150 -6.98 2.83 2.57
CA PHE A 150 -8.05 2.22 1.78
C PHE A 150 -9.40 2.55 2.40
N THR A 151 -10.36 2.98 1.57
CA THR A 151 -11.75 3.18 1.97
C THR A 151 -12.67 2.43 1.00
N PHE A 152 -13.49 1.52 1.54
CA PHE A 152 -14.37 0.69 0.73
C PHE A 152 -15.59 0.18 1.51
N SER A 153 -16.61 -0.34 0.81
CA SER A 153 -17.71 -1.08 1.44
C SER A 153 -17.34 -2.55 1.57
N ALA A 154 -17.36 -3.08 2.80
CA ALA A 154 -17.11 -4.49 3.08
C ALA A 154 -18.38 -5.34 3.21
N LYS A 155 -19.57 -4.80 2.93
CA LYS A 155 -20.87 -5.53 3.05
C LYS A 155 -20.89 -6.83 2.27
N GLU A 156 -20.34 -6.84 1.06
CA GLU A 156 -20.30 -8.04 0.22
C GLU A 156 -19.15 -8.99 0.58
N PHE A 157 -18.28 -8.58 1.51
CA PHE A 157 -17.09 -9.32 1.90
C PHE A 157 -17.25 -10.06 3.24
N ALA A 158 -18.44 -10.04 3.83
CA ALA A 158 -18.72 -10.77 5.07
C ALA A 158 -18.29 -12.24 4.97
N GLY A 159 -17.37 -12.65 5.84
CA GLY A 159 -16.76 -13.98 5.85
C GLY A 159 -15.58 -14.17 4.91
N LYS A 160 -15.10 -13.13 4.22
CA LYS A 160 -13.87 -13.16 3.42
C LYS A 160 -12.65 -12.74 4.24
N THR A 161 -11.51 -13.22 3.81
CA THR A 161 -10.20 -12.78 4.27
C THR A 161 -9.52 -12.03 3.12
N MET A 162 -9.06 -10.84 3.39
CA MET A 162 -8.38 -9.96 2.44
C MET A 162 -6.89 -9.92 2.75
N VAL A 163 -6.06 -9.72 1.73
CA VAL A 163 -4.63 -9.45 1.86
C VAL A 163 -4.31 -8.22 1.03
N LEU A 164 -3.57 -7.28 1.59
CA LEU A 164 -3.14 -6.09 0.88
C LEU A 164 -1.79 -6.36 0.20
N PHE A 165 -1.66 -5.92 -1.03
CA PHE A 165 -0.45 -6.03 -1.85
C PHE A 165 0.03 -4.65 -2.22
N GLU A 166 1.32 -4.37 -2.07
CA GLU A 166 1.92 -3.08 -2.35
C GLU A 166 3.05 -3.17 -3.35
N LYS A 167 3.11 -2.12 -4.20
CA LYS A 167 4.15 -1.88 -5.19
C LYS A 167 4.73 -0.50 -4.97
N LEU A 168 6.04 -0.42 -4.86
CA LEU A 168 6.76 0.84 -4.75
C LEU A 168 7.39 1.21 -6.09
N TYR A 169 7.10 2.41 -6.55
CA TYR A 169 7.61 2.97 -7.80
C TYR A 169 8.48 4.21 -7.53
N LEU A 170 9.59 4.32 -8.24
CA LEU A 170 10.30 5.58 -8.41
C LEU A 170 9.61 6.39 -9.51
N VAL A 171 9.23 7.63 -9.19
CA VAL A 171 8.62 8.57 -10.13
C VAL A 171 9.73 9.40 -10.78
N LYS A 172 9.99 9.18 -12.08
CA LYS A 172 10.96 9.96 -12.85
C LYS A 172 10.27 11.18 -13.45
N ASN A 173 10.54 12.35 -12.89
CA ASN A 173 10.19 13.62 -13.50
C ASN A 173 11.31 14.04 -14.47
N ALA A 174 10.99 14.92 -15.42
CA ALA A 174 12.01 15.43 -16.37
C ALA A 174 13.23 16.07 -15.67
N ASP A 175 13.01 16.62 -14.46
CA ASP A 175 14.06 17.21 -13.62
C ASP A 175 14.93 16.17 -12.89
N ASN A 176 14.49 14.90 -12.81
CA ASN A 176 15.20 13.79 -12.13
C ASN A 176 15.75 12.76 -13.13
N ALA A 177 15.76 13.05 -14.43
CA ALA A 177 16.17 12.11 -15.47
C ALA A 177 17.64 11.64 -15.32
N ASP A 178 18.46 12.42 -14.62
CA ASP A 178 19.89 12.17 -14.38
C ASP A 178 20.27 12.33 -12.89
N ALA A 179 19.40 11.95 -11.97
CA ALA A 179 19.75 11.98 -10.54
C ALA A 179 20.80 10.89 -10.22
N ASN A 180 22.01 11.13 -10.72
CA ASN A 180 23.23 10.60 -10.15
C ASN A 180 23.61 11.53 -8.98
N PRO A 181 23.86 11.03 -7.76
CA PRO A 181 24.21 11.87 -6.61
C PRO A 181 25.43 12.74 -6.79
N ASP A 182 26.19 12.57 -7.85
CA ASP A 182 27.50 13.20 -8.07
C ASP A 182 27.51 14.40 -9.04
N ASP A 183 26.36 14.93 -9.50
CA ASP A 183 26.36 16.22 -10.21
C ASP A 183 26.24 17.42 -9.25
N THR A 184 27.17 17.47 -8.29
CA THR A 184 27.53 18.71 -7.61
C THR A 184 28.61 19.47 -8.39
N SER A 185 28.44 19.61 -9.71
CA SER A 185 29.22 20.59 -10.42
C SER A 185 28.78 21.99 -9.94
N SER A 186 29.58 22.52 -9.05
CA SER A 186 29.53 23.87 -8.50
C SER A 186 29.14 24.87 -9.58
N LYS A 187 27.93 25.40 -9.53
CA LYS A 187 27.62 26.69 -10.13
C LYS A 187 28.28 27.78 -9.29
N ASP A 188 29.58 27.97 -9.52
CA ASP A 188 30.29 29.17 -9.10
C ASP A 188 29.69 30.34 -9.89
N LYS A 189 28.72 31.02 -9.29
CA LYS A 189 28.25 32.33 -9.76
C LYS A 189 28.96 33.39 -8.95
N THR A 190 30.08 33.87 -9.47
CA THR A 190 30.60 35.17 -9.11
C THR A 190 29.56 36.26 -9.43
N PRO A 191 29.27 37.18 -8.51
CA PRO A 191 28.37 38.29 -8.78
C PRO A 191 29.11 39.35 -9.61
N ASP A 192 28.64 39.63 -10.81
CA ASP A 192 29.00 40.87 -11.52
C ASP A 192 27.89 41.90 -11.33
N ASP A 193 28.31 42.96 -10.71
CA ASP A 193 27.58 44.15 -10.33
C ASP A 193 27.47 45.09 -11.54
N THR A 194 26.28 45.35 -12.08
CA THR A 194 25.99 46.69 -12.66
C THR A 194 24.49 46.95 -12.77
N GLN A 195 24.09 47.99 -12.11
CA GLN A 195 22.80 48.68 -12.12
C GLN A 195 22.31 49.12 -13.50
N LYS A 196 21.01 49.08 -13.77
CA LYS A 196 20.26 50.31 -14.13
C LYS A 196 18.75 50.13 -14.07
N ALA A 197 18.15 51.05 -13.36
CA ALA A 197 16.70 51.24 -13.22
C ALA A 197 16.05 51.78 -14.50
N SER A 198 14.77 51.49 -14.68
CA SER A 198 13.76 52.49 -15.02
C SER A 198 12.34 51.94 -14.86
N GLU A 199 11.55 52.78 -14.22
CA GLU A 199 10.14 52.78 -13.89
C GLU A 199 9.21 52.67 -15.13
N SER A 200 8.00 52.14 -14.98
CA SER A 200 6.75 52.90 -14.82
C SER A 200 5.52 52.06 -15.11
N GLU A 201 4.66 52.01 -14.14
CA GLU A 201 3.21 52.33 -14.07
C GLU A 201 2.20 51.51 -14.90
N ASN A 202 1.36 50.76 -14.16
CA ASN A 202 -0.03 51.05 -13.75
C ASN A 202 -1.11 50.96 -14.85
N THR A 203 -2.07 50.12 -14.72
CA THR A 203 -3.48 50.45 -14.47
C THR A 203 -4.40 49.26 -14.38
N GLN A 204 -5.31 49.39 -13.44
CA GLN A 204 -6.50 48.58 -13.09
C GLN A 204 -7.57 48.57 -14.19
N ASN A 205 -8.39 47.48 -14.28
CA ASN A 205 -9.84 47.47 -14.02
C ASN A 205 -10.47 46.16 -14.52
N LYS A 206 -11.10 45.38 -13.67
CA LYS A 206 -12.49 45.34 -13.19
C LYS A 206 -13.52 44.74 -14.16
N THR A 207 -14.11 43.60 -13.70
CA THR A 207 -15.51 43.10 -13.85
C THR A 207 -16.07 42.88 -15.26
N ASP A 208 -16.66 41.74 -15.60
CA ASP A 208 -17.95 41.25 -15.19
C ASP A 208 -18.32 39.91 -15.90
N ASN A 209 -19.05 39.13 -15.21
CA ASN A 209 -19.93 38.01 -15.46
C ASN A 209 -20.61 37.99 -16.84
N THR A 210 -20.69 36.83 -17.52
CA THR A 210 -21.92 36.13 -17.88
C THR A 210 -21.69 34.93 -18.79
N SER A 211 -22.49 33.90 -18.54
CA SER A 211 -22.72 32.67 -19.30
C SER A 211 -22.84 32.87 -20.81
N ASN A 212 -22.26 31.97 -21.60
CA ASN A 212 -23.04 31.14 -22.53
C ASN A 212 -22.19 30.08 -23.25
N LYS A 213 -22.78 28.92 -23.33
CA LYS A 213 -22.59 27.78 -24.19
C LYS A 213 -22.41 28.18 -25.65
N VAL A 214 -21.39 27.62 -26.35
CA VAL A 214 -21.50 27.12 -27.75
C VAL A 214 -20.31 26.23 -28.07
N GLU A 215 -20.60 25.18 -28.77
CA GLU A 215 -19.78 24.09 -29.31
C GLU A 215 -18.77 24.55 -30.37
N VAL A 216 -17.77 23.69 -30.55
CA VAL A 216 -17.17 23.22 -31.81
C VAL A 216 -15.89 23.91 -32.32
N ASP A 217 -14.99 22.97 -32.60
CA ASP A 217 -13.92 22.92 -33.60
C ASP A 217 -12.57 23.56 -33.34
N ASN A 218 -11.70 22.62 -32.99
CA ASN A 218 -10.59 22.19 -33.86
C ASN A 218 -9.35 23.07 -34.01
N GLU A 219 -8.24 22.41 -33.82
CA GLU A 219 -6.90 22.75 -34.29
C GLU A 219 -6.23 23.98 -33.65
N ASN A 220 -5.61 23.70 -32.50
CA ASN A 220 -4.35 24.37 -32.23
C ASN A 220 -3.34 23.34 -31.66
N ASN A 221 -2.51 22.83 -32.55
CA ASN A 221 -1.30 22.09 -32.27
C ASN A 221 -0.36 22.99 -31.47
N ASN A 222 -0.51 22.98 -30.15
CA ASN A 222 0.53 23.45 -29.25
C ASN A 222 1.19 22.17 -28.70
N PRO A 223 2.47 21.90 -28.93
CA PRO A 223 3.16 20.82 -28.23
C PRO A 223 3.38 21.28 -26.79
N ALA A 224 2.33 21.25 -25.99
CA ALA A 224 2.40 21.37 -24.56
C ALA A 224 2.89 20.04 -24.03
N ASP A 225 4.13 20.04 -23.61
CA ASP A 225 4.71 19.29 -22.51
C ASP A 225 3.98 17.97 -22.15
N ASN A 226 4.17 16.99 -23.01
CA ASN A 226 3.83 15.60 -22.70
C ASN A 226 5.06 14.94 -22.08
N SER A 227 5.51 15.46 -20.92
CA SER A 227 6.42 14.75 -20.06
C SER A 227 5.65 13.57 -19.46
N GLU A 228 5.62 12.45 -20.16
CA GLU A 228 5.16 11.18 -19.60
C GLU A 228 5.95 10.97 -18.31
N VAL A 229 5.25 11.09 -17.17
CA VAL A 229 5.79 10.71 -15.87
C VAL A 229 6.14 9.24 -15.97
N LYS A 230 7.43 8.93 -16.12
CA LYS A 230 7.90 7.54 -16.18
C LYS A 230 8.04 7.00 -14.78
N GLU A 231 7.33 5.94 -14.49
CA GLU A 231 7.46 5.22 -13.23
C GLU A 231 8.26 3.93 -13.41
N VAL A 232 9.13 3.65 -12.47
CA VAL A 232 9.93 2.41 -12.44
C VAL A 232 9.58 1.64 -11.18
N LEU A 233 9.08 0.41 -11.33
CA LEU A 233 8.85 -0.50 -10.20
C LEU A 233 10.20 -0.87 -9.56
N ILE A 234 10.34 -0.62 -8.25
CA ILE A 234 11.60 -0.82 -7.52
C ILE A 234 11.49 -1.75 -6.32
N ALA A 235 10.29 -1.99 -5.77
CA ALA A 235 10.05 -3.00 -4.76
C ALA A 235 8.59 -3.45 -4.76
N VAL A 236 8.35 -4.67 -4.27
CA VAL A 236 7.01 -5.24 -4.12
C VAL A 236 6.88 -5.96 -2.79
N HIS A 237 5.65 -5.97 -2.24
CA HIS A 237 5.24 -6.85 -1.16
C HIS A 237 3.93 -7.54 -1.55
N GLU A 238 4.01 -8.79 -2.02
CA GLU A 238 2.88 -9.57 -2.57
C GLU A 238 2.92 -10.99 -1.98
N ASP A 239 2.64 -11.10 -0.67
CA ASP A 239 2.64 -12.39 0.03
C ASP A 239 1.26 -12.71 0.62
N TYR A 240 0.56 -13.68 0.03
CA TYR A 240 -0.74 -14.15 0.54
C TYR A 240 -0.66 -14.82 1.92
N SER A 241 0.52 -15.18 2.40
CA SER A 241 0.72 -15.80 3.71
C SER A 241 1.04 -14.79 4.82
N ASP A 242 1.33 -13.54 4.46
CA ASP A 242 1.66 -12.51 5.46
C ASP A 242 0.43 -12.15 6.31
N GLU A 243 0.54 -12.47 7.61
CA GLU A 243 -0.51 -12.17 8.58
C GLU A 243 -0.61 -10.67 8.89
N ASN A 244 0.49 -9.92 8.77
CA ASN A 244 0.50 -8.47 8.98
C ASN A 244 -0.30 -7.72 7.89
N GLN A 245 -0.46 -8.33 6.72
CA GLN A 245 -1.25 -7.77 5.61
C GLN A 245 -2.64 -8.38 5.49
N THR A 246 -3.00 -9.28 6.39
CA THR A 246 -4.26 -10.01 6.31
C THR A 246 -5.33 -9.32 7.14
N ILE A 247 -6.44 -8.91 6.51
CA ILE A 247 -7.63 -8.37 7.18
C ILE A 247 -8.78 -9.36 7.08
N CYS A 248 -9.37 -9.74 8.22
CA CYS A 248 -10.53 -10.61 8.31
C CYS A 248 -11.82 -9.79 8.34
N VAL A 249 -12.83 -10.15 7.53
CA VAL A 249 -14.20 -9.62 7.62
C VAL A 249 -15.09 -10.67 8.24
N PRO A 250 -15.60 -10.47 9.47
CA PRO A 250 -16.43 -11.45 10.14
C PRO A 250 -17.78 -11.68 9.46
N GLN A 251 -18.33 -12.86 9.67
CA GLN A 251 -19.71 -13.19 9.31
C GLN A 251 -20.37 -13.93 10.44
N ILE A 252 -21.63 -13.60 10.73
CA ILE A 252 -22.48 -14.37 11.61
C ILE A 252 -23.71 -14.90 10.87
N LYS A 253 -24.18 -16.07 11.31
CA LYS A 253 -25.47 -16.66 10.93
C LYS A 253 -26.11 -17.22 12.19
N THR A 254 -27.44 -17.11 12.32
CA THR A 254 -28.12 -17.50 13.53
C THR A 254 -29.23 -18.53 13.28
N THR A 255 -29.58 -19.28 14.32
CA THR A 255 -30.70 -20.23 14.31
C THR A 255 -31.35 -20.23 15.68
N ALA A 256 -32.55 -19.64 15.76
CA ALA A 256 -33.33 -19.56 16.98
C ALA A 256 -34.27 -20.78 17.15
N LYS A 257 -34.32 -21.34 18.36
CA LYS A 257 -35.17 -22.44 18.74
C LYS A 257 -35.75 -22.24 20.14
N ASP A 258 -36.99 -22.71 20.36
CA ASP A 258 -37.52 -22.85 21.70
C ASP A 258 -36.74 -23.92 22.48
N ALA A 259 -36.35 -23.61 23.70
CA ALA A 259 -35.53 -24.48 24.54
C ALA A 259 -36.24 -25.78 24.96
N LYS A 260 -37.57 -25.80 25.03
CA LYS A 260 -38.36 -26.94 25.39
C LYS A 260 -38.60 -27.89 24.22
N SER A 261 -39.12 -27.33 23.12
CA SER A 261 -39.50 -28.12 21.95
C SER A 261 -38.33 -28.49 21.05
N GLY A 262 -37.24 -27.71 21.10
CA GLY A 262 -36.11 -27.81 20.16
C GLY A 262 -36.47 -27.40 18.75
N THR A 263 -37.66 -26.78 18.54
CA THR A 263 -38.16 -26.33 17.25
C THR A 263 -38.29 -24.79 17.20
N SER A 264 -38.71 -24.24 16.06
CA SER A 264 -39.02 -22.83 15.92
C SER A 264 -40.42 -22.42 16.42
N MET A 265 -41.07 -23.28 17.20
CA MET A 265 -42.40 -23.06 17.77
C MET A 265 -42.38 -23.21 19.29
N PHE A 266 -43.02 -22.30 19.99
CA PHE A 266 -43.22 -22.39 21.43
C PHE A 266 -44.67 -22.11 21.82
N TYR A 267 -45.06 -22.61 22.98
CA TYR A 267 -46.36 -22.34 23.59
C TYR A 267 -46.29 -20.97 24.30
N ALA A 268 -47.34 -20.15 24.09
CA ALA A 268 -47.44 -18.83 24.70
C ALA A 268 -47.62 -18.95 26.23
N GLU A 269 -46.55 -18.93 26.96
CA GLU A 269 -46.47 -19.03 28.41
C GLU A 269 -45.70 -17.90 29.06
N LYS A 270 -45.78 -17.75 30.41
CA LYS A 270 -45.14 -16.64 31.13
C LYS A 270 -43.61 -16.66 31.09
N SER A 271 -43.01 -17.81 30.84
CA SER A 271 -41.56 -18.02 30.88
C SER A 271 -41.08 -18.77 29.65
N ALA A 272 -41.30 -18.21 28.48
CA ALA A 272 -40.74 -18.73 27.23
C ALA A 272 -39.20 -18.53 27.24
N LYS A 273 -38.50 -19.55 26.78
CA LYS A 273 -37.03 -19.52 26.67
C LYS A 273 -36.61 -19.85 25.23
N ILE A 274 -35.97 -18.95 24.57
CA ILE A 274 -35.44 -19.12 23.21
C ILE A 274 -33.93 -19.19 23.28
N VAL A 275 -33.31 -20.15 22.60
CA VAL A 275 -31.88 -20.26 22.38
C VAL A 275 -31.61 -19.92 20.94
N ASP A 276 -30.87 -18.85 20.73
CA ASP A 276 -30.37 -18.45 19.40
C ASP A 276 -28.89 -18.84 19.28
N THR A 277 -28.61 -19.87 18.47
CA THR A 277 -27.26 -20.33 18.21
C THR A 277 -26.65 -19.48 17.11
N VAL A 278 -25.68 -18.63 17.46
CA VAL A 278 -24.93 -17.80 16.57
C VAL A 278 -23.70 -18.55 16.09
N SER A 279 -23.65 -18.85 14.80
CA SER A 279 -22.46 -19.39 14.13
C SER A 279 -21.63 -18.21 13.60
N TYR A 280 -20.36 -18.18 13.90
CA TYR A 280 -19.44 -17.13 13.44
C TYR A 280 -18.31 -17.72 12.60
N ARG A 281 -17.72 -16.89 11.74
CA ARG A 281 -16.49 -17.15 10.97
C ARG A 281 -15.67 -15.88 10.83
N ASN A 282 -14.38 -16.05 10.62
CA ASN A 282 -13.37 -14.98 10.49
C ASN A 282 -13.26 -14.08 11.73
N LEU A 283 -13.48 -14.61 12.91
CA LEU A 283 -13.07 -13.93 14.14
C LEU A 283 -11.58 -14.18 14.43
N VAL A 284 -10.92 -13.23 15.07
CA VAL A 284 -9.53 -13.38 15.51
C VAL A 284 -9.49 -14.24 16.76
N PRO A 285 -8.82 -15.41 16.75
CA PRO A 285 -8.70 -16.27 17.92
C PRO A 285 -8.05 -15.55 19.12
N GLY A 286 -8.47 -15.91 20.33
CA GLY A 286 -7.98 -15.33 21.58
C GLY A 286 -8.60 -13.99 21.97
N LYS A 287 -9.34 -13.33 21.08
CA LYS A 287 -10.04 -12.07 21.36
C LYS A 287 -11.40 -12.32 22.00
N LYS A 288 -11.82 -11.40 22.89
CA LYS A 288 -13.13 -11.41 23.54
C LYS A 288 -14.16 -10.68 22.66
N TYR A 289 -15.30 -11.31 22.47
CA TYR A 289 -16.42 -10.80 21.69
C TYR A 289 -17.70 -10.78 22.53
N LYS A 290 -18.63 -9.91 22.15
CA LYS A 290 -19.98 -9.83 22.71
C LYS A 290 -21.00 -9.93 21.57
N VAL A 291 -21.95 -10.83 21.71
CA VAL A 291 -23.13 -10.93 20.83
C VAL A 291 -24.30 -10.32 21.57
N VAL A 292 -25.02 -9.43 20.90
CA VAL A 292 -26.27 -8.84 21.40
C VAL A 292 -27.38 -9.21 20.45
N GLY A 293 -28.43 -9.84 20.97
CA GLY A 293 -29.63 -10.21 20.24
C GLY A 293 -30.83 -9.38 20.68
N THR A 294 -31.71 -9.03 19.74
CA THR A 294 -33.00 -8.36 19.98
C THR A 294 -34.11 -9.13 19.27
N ALA A 295 -35.15 -9.49 19.98
CA ALA A 295 -36.35 -10.06 19.36
C ALA A 295 -37.18 -8.97 18.72
N VAL A 296 -37.56 -9.14 17.45
CA VAL A 296 -38.38 -8.19 16.71
C VAL A 296 -39.65 -8.86 16.17
N ASP A 297 -40.75 -8.12 16.11
CA ASP A 297 -41.98 -8.56 15.46
C ASP A 297 -41.78 -8.51 13.93
N LYS A 298 -41.90 -9.67 13.30
CA LYS A 298 -41.69 -9.83 11.87
C LYS A 298 -42.65 -8.99 11.01
N SER A 299 -43.84 -8.65 11.55
CA SER A 299 -44.85 -7.92 10.81
C SER A 299 -44.55 -6.45 10.60
N ASN A 300 -43.82 -5.83 11.53
CA ASN A 300 -43.56 -4.39 11.56
C ASN A 300 -42.09 -4.01 11.88
N GLY A 301 -41.22 -4.99 12.20
CA GLY A 301 -39.81 -4.77 12.54
C GLY A 301 -39.58 -4.13 13.91
N ALA A 302 -40.64 -3.91 14.71
CA ALA A 302 -40.50 -3.30 16.03
C ALA A 302 -39.95 -4.31 17.05
N PRO A 303 -39.19 -3.86 18.10
CA PRO A 303 -38.76 -4.71 19.18
C PRO A 303 -39.97 -5.34 19.90
N VAL A 304 -39.90 -6.63 20.20
CA VAL A 304 -40.87 -7.30 21.04
C VAL A 304 -40.71 -6.78 22.47
N ILE A 305 -41.83 -6.37 23.09
CA ILE A 305 -41.87 -5.89 24.47
C ILE A 305 -42.45 -6.97 25.38
N ALA A 306 -41.75 -7.33 26.42
CA ALA A 306 -42.24 -8.16 27.50
C ALA A 306 -41.99 -7.46 28.85
N ASN A 307 -43.00 -7.43 29.71
CA ASN A 307 -42.94 -6.76 31.02
C ASN A 307 -42.45 -5.29 30.94
N GLY A 308 -42.81 -4.57 29.87
CA GLY A 308 -42.47 -3.17 29.67
C GLY A 308 -41.05 -2.92 29.12
N ASN A 309 -40.27 -3.96 28.83
CA ASN A 309 -38.92 -3.86 28.30
C ASN A 309 -38.78 -4.59 26.93
N ASN A 310 -37.85 -4.14 26.12
CA ASN A 310 -37.48 -4.87 24.93
C ASN A 310 -36.91 -6.24 25.29
N VAL A 311 -37.29 -7.27 24.54
CA VAL A 311 -36.73 -8.62 24.68
C VAL A 311 -35.37 -8.66 24.03
N THR A 312 -34.33 -8.55 24.85
CA THR A 312 -32.92 -8.61 24.42
C THR A 312 -32.16 -9.65 25.22
N ALA A 313 -31.10 -10.17 24.63
CA ALA A 313 -30.17 -11.07 25.31
C ALA A 313 -28.76 -10.83 24.82
N GLU A 314 -27.75 -11.18 25.63
CA GLU A 314 -26.37 -11.05 25.27
C GLU A 314 -25.51 -12.22 25.72
N ALA A 315 -24.42 -12.49 25.02
CA ALA A 315 -23.43 -13.49 25.41
C ALA A 315 -22.03 -12.93 25.13
N GLU A 316 -21.16 -13.10 26.14
CA GLU A 316 -19.72 -12.79 25.98
C GLU A 316 -18.95 -14.11 25.85
N PHE A 317 -17.97 -14.14 24.96
CA PHE A 317 -17.12 -15.31 24.76
C PHE A 317 -15.74 -14.92 24.23
N VAL A 318 -14.78 -15.83 24.40
CA VAL A 318 -13.47 -15.72 23.75
C VAL A 318 -13.49 -16.70 22.57
N ALA A 319 -13.26 -16.20 21.35
CA ALA A 319 -13.13 -17.05 20.18
C ALA A 319 -11.88 -17.92 20.31
N LYS A 320 -12.06 -19.25 20.38
CA LYS A 320 -10.93 -20.19 20.42
C LYS A 320 -10.31 -20.40 19.06
N GLU A 321 -11.16 -20.34 18.04
CA GLU A 321 -10.83 -20.51 16.63
C GLU A 321 -11.55 -19.43 15.80
N ALA A 322 -11.08 -19.21 14.57
CA ALA A 322 -11.68 -18.24 13.65
C ALA A 322 -13.15 -18.56 13.32
N THR A 323 -13.57 -19.82 13.48
CA THR A 323 -14.93 -20.30 13.21
C THR A 323 -15.48 -21.05 14.43
N GLY A 324 -16.74 -20.79 14.78
CA GLY A 324 -17.36 -21.45 15.94
C GLY A 324 -18.81 -21.08 16.12
N LYS A 325 -19.31 -21.38 17.33
CA LYS A 325 -20.70 -21.10 17.72
C LYS A 325 -20.76 -20.60 19.15
N VAL A 326 -21.76 -19.76 19.44
CA VAL A 326 -22.14 -19.32 20.78
C VAL A 326 -23.66 -19.22 20.87
N ASP A 327 -24.21 -19.61 22.01
CA ASP A 327 -25.65 -19.52 22.26
C ASP A 327 -25.98 -18.21 22.99
N VAL A 328 -26.99 -17.52 22.49
CA VAL A 328 -27.61 -16.34 23.10
C VAL A 328 -28.98 -16.78 23.61
N VAL A 329 -29.24 -16.60 24.89
CA VAL A 329 -30.44 -17.13 25.55
C VAL A 329 -31.37 -16.00 25.95
N PHE A 330 -32.55 -15.98 25.33
CA PHE A 330 -33.64 -15.06 25.63
C PHE A 330 -34.61 -15.66 26.64
#